data_fc45c8c51fba265dfdeb57f02ca39c58
#
_entry.id   fc45c8c51fba265dfdeb57f02ca39c58
#
_cell.length_a   1.000
_cell.length_b   1.000
_cell.length_c   1.000
_cell.angle_alpha   90.00
_cell.angle_beta   90.00
_cell.angle_gamma   90.00
#
_symmetry.space_group_name_H-M   'P 1'
#
loop_
_entity.id
_entity.type
_entity.pdbx_description
1 polymer ?
#
loop_
_entity_poly.entity_id
_entity_poly.type
_entity_poly.pdbx_seq_one_letter_code
_entity_poly.pdbx_strand_id
1 'polypeptide(L)'
;WLFSQGIVSSILAINVAHELIHKDAKLEKGIGGILLTSVGYYGFKIEHLRGHHVHVSTPEDASSARFGQSLWAFMPEAMFRNTKNAWKLEAERLRKCNLPIIHWRNEMLGWTMLWVIFCASFYFAFGSLGLMFFVLQGFFAAASLEVINYVEHYGLERKMLSDGRYERTTHLHSWNSDYALSNLM
;
A
#
# COMPACT_ATOMS: atom_id res chain seq x y z
N TRP A 1 -9.02 18.42 12.36
CA TRP A 1 -8.66 18.66 10.95
C TRP A 1 -7.73 17.56 10.39
N LEU A 2 -6.58 17.26 11.03
CA LEU A 2 -5.62 16.24 10.53
C LEU A 2 -6.25 14.85 10.33
N PHE A 3 -6.99 14.38 11.33
CA PHE A 3 -7.66 13.08 11.25
C PHE A 3 -8.74 13.04 10.15
N SER A 4 -9.58 14.09 10.09
CA SER A 4 -10.61 14.21 9.05
C SER A 4 -9.98 14.28 7.65
N GLN A 5 -8.90 15.04 7.49
CA GLN A 5 -8.16 15.12 6.23
C GLN A 5 -7.54 13.77 5.86
N GLY A 6 -7.00 13.03 6.84
CA GLY A 6 -6.45 11.69 6.61
C GLY A 6 -7.49 10.72 6.07
N ILE A 7 -8.71 10.70 6.66
CA ILE A 7 -9.83 9.88 6.15
C ILE A 7 -10.22 10.29 4.74
N VAL A 8 -10.38 11.59 4.47
CA VAL A 8 -10.69 12.11 3.12
C VAL A 8 -9.61 11.71 2.12
N SER A 9 -8.33 11.83 2.50
CA SER A 9 -7.22 11.42 1.65
C SER A 9 -7.17 9.90 1.43
N SER A 10 -7.57 9.09 2.42
CA SER A 10 -7.70 7.64 2.24
C SER A 10 -8.76 7.33 1.17
N ILE A 11 -9.95 7.92 1.29
CA ILE A 11 -11.05 7.68 0.35
C ILE A 11 -10.73 8.22 -1.04
N LEU A 12 -10.30 9.48 -1.16
CA LEU A 12 -10.14 10.16 -2.45
C LEU A 12 -8.78 9.89 -3.12
N ALA A 13 -7.74 9.59 -2.37
CA ALA A 13 -6.43 9.30 -2.95
C ALA A 13 -6.16 7.80 -3.01
N ILE A 14 -6.28 7.06 -1.88
CA ILE A 14 -5.87 5.66 -1.85
C ILE A 14 -6.87 4.77 -2.59
N ASN A 15 -8.19 4.88 -2.35
CA ASN A 15 -9.16 4.05 -3.06
C ASN A 15 -9.18 4.34 -4.56
N VAL A 16 -9.12 5.61 -4.97
CA VAL A 16 -9.02 5.97 -6.38
C VAL A 16 -7.70 5.46 -6.98
N ALA A 17 -6.59 5.60 -6.26
CA ALA A 17 -5.30 5.08 -6.70
C ALA A 17 -5.32 3.56 -6.83
N HIS A 18 -5.94 2.84 -5.88
CA HIS A 18 -6.11 1.39 -5.93
C HIS A 18 -6.77 0.94 -7.24
N GLU A 19 -7.88 1.56 -7.62
CA GLU A 19 -8.54 1.27 -8.90
C GLU A 19 -7.64 1.61 -10.11
N LEU A 20 -6.93 2.74 -10.06
CA LEU A 20 -6.08 3.19 -11.17
C LEU A 20 -4.85 2.33 -11.38
N ILE A 21 -4.23 1.80 -10.32
CA ILE A 21 -3.05 0.93 -10.46
C ILE A 21 -3.40 -0.44 -11.07
N HIS A 22 -4.67 -0.86 -11.00
CA HIS A 22 -5.16 -2.08 -11.62
C HIS A 22 -5.48 -1.94 -13.12
N LYS A 23 -5.63 -0.70 -13.64
CA LYS A 23 -5.88 -0.47 -15.06
C LYS A 23 -4.66 -0.82 -15.92
N ASP A 24 -4.85 -1.13 -17.19
CA ASP A 24 -3.75 -1.48 -18.09
C ASP A 24 -2.99 -0.24 -18.61
N ALA A 25 -3.66 0.90 -18.74
CA ALA A 25 -3.06 2.10 -19.30
C ALA A 25 -1.98 2.70 -18.38
N LYS A 26 -0.83 3.02 -18.97
CA LYS A 26 0.32 3.59 -18.24
C LYS A 26 0.00 4.93 -17.56
N LEU A 27 -0.87 5.72 -18.19
CA LEU A 27 -1.30 7.02 -17.64
C LEU A 27 -2.06 6.83 -16.33
N GLU A 28 -3.04 5.92 -16.30
CA GLU A 28 -3.84 5.61 -15.11
C GLU A 28 -2.96 5.10 -13.98
N LYS A 29 -2.05 4.13 -14.27
CA LYS A 29 -1.05 3.64 -13.30
C LYS A 29 -0.12 4.76 -12.79
N GLY A 30 0.21 5.72 -13.65
CA GLY A 30 1.00 6.90 -13.28
C GLY A 30 0.24 7.81 -12.32
N ILE A 31 -1.02 8.13 -12.64
CA ILE A 31 -1.90 8.94 -11.78
C ILE A 31 -2.11 8.25 -10.43
N GLY A 32 -2.38 6.95 -10.41
CA GLY A 32 -2.47 6.17 -9.17
C GLY A 32 -1.22 6.26 -8.32
N GLY A 33 -0.04 6.17 -8.95
CA GLY A 33 1.25 6.37 -8.26
C GLY A 33 1.43 7.76 -7.68
N ILE A 34 1.00 8.82 -8.38
CA ILE A 34 1.03 10.21 -7.88
C ILE A 34 0.10 10.36 -6.67
N LEU A 35 -1.12 9.83 -6.73
CA LEU A 35 -2.07 9.86 -5.62
C LEU A 35 -1.50 9.15 -4.38
N LEU A 36 -0.93 7.95 -4.53
CA LEU A 36 -0.26 7.25 -3.43
C LEU A 36 0.94 8.02 -2.88
N THR A 37 1.66 8.74 -3.75
CA THR A 37 2.77 9.58 -3.33
C THR A 37 2.30 10.80 -2.53
N SER A 38 1.13 11.37 -2.85
CA SER A 38 0.57 12.50 -2.10
C SER A 38 0.23 12.18 -0.65
N VAL A 39 0.06 10.91 -0.33
CA VAL A 39 -0.13 10.39 1.05
C VAL A 39 1.10 9.65 1.59
N GLY A 40 2.24 9.70 0.88
CA GLY A 40 3.48 9.05 1.31
C GLY A 40 3.45 7.52 1.30
N TYR A 41 2.43 6.90 0.68
CA TYR A 41 2.26 5.44 0.66
C TYR A 41 2.48 4.83 -0.73
N TYR A 42 3.40 5.41 -1.50
CA TYR A 42 3.71 5.03 -2.89
C TYR A 42 4.24 3.60 -3.06
N GLY A 43 4.87 3.02 -2.03
CA GLY A 43 5.30 1.62 -2.02
C GLY A 43 4.14 0.64 -2.17
N PHE A 44 2.95 1.03 -1.74
CA PHE A 44 1.72 0.26 -1.89
C PHE A 44 1.46 -0.15 -3.35
N LYS A 45 1.71 0.73 -4.34
CA LYS A 45 1.56 0.38 -5.76
C LYS A 45 2.32 -0.89 -6.15
N ILE A 46 3.54 -1.04 -5.67
CA ILE A 46 4.41 -2.18 -6.03
C ILE A 46 4.07 -3.40 -5.19
N GLU A 47 3.94 -3.20 -3.91
CA GLU A 47 3.68 -4.27 -2.97
C GLU A 47 2.29 -4.89 -3.19
N HIS A 48 1.27 -4.08 -3.34
CA HIS A 48 -0.10 -4.54 -3.58
C HIS A 48 -0.20 -5.42 -4.84
N LEU A 49 0.35 -4.96 -5.97
CA LEU A 49 0.25 -5.68 -7.24
C LEU A 49 1.16 -6.91 -7.35
N ARG A 50 2.32 -6.90 -6.68
CA ARG A 50 3.36 -7.93 -6.85
C ARG A 50 3.63 -8.74 -5.57
N GLY A 51 3.17 -8.26 -4.44
CA GLY A 51 3.29 -8.90 -3.12
C GLY A 51 1.95 -9.41 -2.64
N HIS A 52 1.08 -8.52 -2.19
CA HIS A 52 -0.21 -8.86 -1.60
C HIS A 52 -1.08 -9.77 -2.49
N HIS A 53 -1.33 -9.43 -3.74
CA HIS A 53 -2.13 -10.27 -4.66
C HIS A 53 -1.56 -11.68 -4.88
N VAL A 54 -0.27 -11.85 -4.70
CA VAL A 54 0.38 -13.17 -4.81
C VAL A 54 0.29 -13.94 -3.49
N HIS A 55 0.46 -13.23 -2.39
CA HIS A 55 0.67 -13.82 -1.05
C HIS A 55 -0.51 -13.65 -0.09
N VAL A 56 -1.64 -13.05 -0.51
CA VAL A 56 -2.80 -12.81 0.36
C VAL A 56 -3.13 -14.06 1.18
N SER A 57 -3.40 -13.86 2.48
CA SER A 57 -3.68 -14.92 3.45
C SER A 57 -2.56 -15.98 3.58
N THR A 58 -1.30 -15.56 3.43
CA THR A 58 -0.12 -16.35 3.79
C THR A 58 0.79 -15.58 4.74
N PRO A 59 1.74 -16.24 5.44
CA PRO A 59 2.68 -15.54 6.33
C PRO A 59 3.58 -14.51 5.63
N GLU A 60 3.77 -14.64 4.33
CA GLU A 60 4.55 -13.71 3.50
C GLU A 60 3.80 -12.39 3.24
N ASP A 61 2.47 -12.41 3.29
CA ASP A 61 1.66 -11.22 3.08
C ASP A 61 1.80 -10.23 4.24
N ALA A 62 2.12 -8.99 3.90
CA ALA A 62 2.21 -7.92 4.89
C ALA A 62 0.85 -7.36 5.31
N SER A 63 -0.16 -7.53 4.47
CA SER A 63 -1.52 -6.97 4.65
C SER A 63 -2.53 -7.96 5.23
N SER A 64 -2.12 -9.22 5.54
CA SER A 64 -2.97 -10.22 6.19
C SER A 64 -2.67 -10.32 7.68
N ALA A 65 -3.65 -9.95 8.51
CA ALA A 65 -3.54 -10.04 9.96
C ALA A 65 -3.74 -11.47 10.45
N ARG A 66 -2.86 -11.91 11.36
CA ARG A 66 -2.96 -13.25 11.98
C ARG A 66 -4.10 -13.32 12.98
N PHE A 67 -4.70 -14.49 13.14
CA PHE A 67 -5.69 -14.70 14.21
C PHE A 67 -5.10 -14.36 15.58
N GLY A 68 -5.81 -13.57 16.38
CA GLY A 68 -5.36 -13.10 17.68
C GLY A 68 -4.43 -11.89 17.66
N GLN A 69 -3.96 -11.43 16.49
CA GLN A 69 -3.16 -10.21 16.38
C GLN A 69 -4.05 -8.98 16.59
N SER A 70 -3.67 -8.07 17.47
CA SER A 70 -4.41 -6.82 17.65
C SER A 70 -4.14 -5.85 16.49
N LEU A 71 -5.11 -4.98 16.18
CA LEU A 71 -4.95 -3.91 15.20
C LEU A 71 -3.74 -3.03 15.48
N TRP A 72 -3.49 -2.73 16.76
CA TRP A 72 -2.38 -1.88 17.17
C TRP A 72 -1.00 -2.50 16.96
N ALA A 73 -0.91 -3.83 17.00
CA ALA A 73 0.31 -4.56 16.65
C ALA A 73 0.44 -4.76 15.13
N PHE A 74 -0.68 -5.03 14.46
CA PHE A 74 -0.71 -5.23 13.01
C PHE A 74 -0.32 -3.99 12.21
N MET A 75 -0.95 -2.85 12.49
CA MET A 75 -0.80 -1.63 11.69
C MET A 75 0.66 -1.19 11.49
N PRO A 76 1.48 -0.99 12.53
CA PRO A 76 2.89 -0.61 12.33
C PRO A 76 3.71 -1.72 11.66
N GLU A 77 3.41 -2.99 11.94
CA GLU A 77 4.05 -4.13 11.26
C GLU A 77 3.73 -4.13 9.77
N ALA A 78 2.46 -3.98 9.40
CA ALA A 78 2.01 -3.95 8.01
C ALA A 78 2.65 -2.79 7.24
N MET A 79 2.59 -1.57 7.75
CA MET A 79 3.19 -0.39 7.11
C MET A 79 4.69 -0.57 6.87
N PHE A 80 5.41 -1.10 7.85
CA PHE A 80 6.86 -1.36 7.72
C PHE A 80 7.14 -2.48 6.70
N ARG A 81 6.42 -3.60 6.80
CA ARG A 81 6.59 -4.75 5.89
C ARG A 81 6.23 -4.39 4.47
N ASN A 82 5.13 -3.68 4.23
CA ASN A 82 4.71 -3.21 2.91
C ASN A 82 5.79 -2.35 2.26
N THR A 83 6.34 -1.38 2.98
CA THR A 83 7.43 -0.55 2.47
C THR A 83 8.68 -1.38 2.16
N LYS A 84 9.11 -2.25 3.08
CA LYS A 84 10.26 -3.13 2.90
C LYS A 84 10.08 -4.08 1.71
N ASN A 85 8.90 -4.69 1.58
CA ASN A 85 8.58 -5.60 0.48
C ASN A 85 8.56 -4.87 -0.86
N ALA A 86 8.03 -3.65 -0.94
CA ALA A 86 8.05 -2.84 -2.15
C ALA A 86 9.49 -2.63 -2.66
N TRP A 87 10.42 -2.26 -1.78
CA TRP A 87 11.83 -2.12 -2.12
C TRP A 87 12.47 -3.44 -2.56
N LYS A 88 12.17 -4.54 -1.88
CA LYS A 88 12.65 -5.87 -2.23
C LYS A 88 12.17 -6.31 -3.61
N LEU A 89 10.86 -6.21 -3.86
CA LEU A 89 10.24 -6.58 -5.13
C LEU A 89 10.79 -5.76 -6.29
N GLU A 90 11.02 -4.47 -6.08
CA GLU A 90 11.60 -3.61 -7.10
C GLU A 90 13.08 -3.92 -7.36
N ALA A 91 13.85 -4.19 -6.30
CA ALA A 91 15.24 -4.64 -6.45
C ALA A 91 15.34 -5.98 -7.19
N GLU A 92 14.44 -6.92 -6.94
CA GLU A 92 14.36 -8.19 -7.66
C GLU A 92 14.01 -7.99 -9.14
N ARG A 93 13.09 -7.08 -9.45
CA ARG A 93 12.75 -6.72 -10.83
C ARG A 93 13.95 -6.16 -11.58
N LEU A 94 14.66 -5.22 -10.97
CA LEU A 94 15.86 -4.61 -11.59
C LEU A 94 16.95 -5.65 -11.80
N ARG A 95 17.21 -6.53 -10.83
CA ARG A 95 18.18 -7.61 -10.94
C ARG A 95 17.86 -8.57 -12.10
N LYS A 96 16.59 -8.92 -12.31
CA LYS A 96 16.14 -9.73 -13.45
C LYS A 96 16.39 -9.03 -14.80
N CYS A 97 16.49 -7.69 -14.80
CA CYS A 97 16.83 -6.88 -15.96
C CYS A 97 18.35 -6.58 -16.06
N ASN A 98 19.19 -7.17 -15.21
CA ASN A 98 20.63 -6.86 -15.08
C ASN A 98 20.91 -5.36 -14.83
N LEU A 99 20.06 -4.70 -14.04
CA LEU A 99 20.18 -3.29 -13.69
C LEU A 99 20.55 -3.12 -12.22
N PRO A 100 21.37 -2.12 -11.85
CA PRO A 100 21.67 -1.79 -10.48
C PRO A 100 20.44 -1.19 -9.77
N ILE A 101 20.41 -1.25 -8.42
CA ILE A 101 19.32 -0.68 -7.62
C ILE A 101 19.24 0.84 -7.84
N ILE A 102 20.38 1.53 -7.90
CA ILE A 102 20.43 2.97 -8.23
C ILE A 102 20.40 3.13 -9.75
N HIS A 103 19.18 3.18 -10.28
CA HIS A 103 18.94 3.32 -11.72
C HIS A 103 17.65 4.12 -11.96
N TRP A 104 17.60 4.91 -13.04
CA TRP A 104 16.42 5.75 -13.36
C TRP A 104 15.11 4.95 -13.58
N ARG A 105 15.24 3.64 -13.91
CA ARG A 105 14.09 2.73 -14.01
C ARG A 105 13.60 2.18 -12.68
N ASN A 106 14.22 2.55 -11.56
CA ASN A 106 13.74 2.15 -10.24
C ASN A 106 12.51 2.98 -9.86
N GLU A 107 11.35 2.33 -9.86
CA GLU A 107 10.08 3.00 -9.55
C GLU A 107 10.08 3.53 -8.10
N MET A 108 10.65 2.79 -7.15
CA MET A 108 10.70 3.24 -5.74
C MET A 108 11.51 4.52 -5.58
N LEU A 109 12.66 4.64 -6.27
CA LEU A 109 13.46 5.87 -6.27
C LEU A 109 12.68 7.04 -6.87
N GLY A 110 12.01 6.82 -8.01
CA GLY A 110 11.21 7.86 -8.66
C GLY A 110 10.09 8.39 -7.77
N TRP A 111 9.33 7.50 -7.14
CA TRP A 111 8.24 7.89 -6.21
C TRP A 111 8.78 8.52 -4.94
N THR A 112 9.90 8.02 -4.39
CA THR A 112 10.57 8.65 -3.24
C THR A 112 11.01 10.07 -3.55
N MET A 113 11.62 10.32 -4.72
CA MET A 113 12.00 11.66 -5.15
C MET A 113 10.79 12.58 -5.28
N LEU A 114 9.69 12.10 -5.87
CA LEU A 114 8.45 12.89 -5.98
C LEU A 114 7.87 13.21 -4.61
N TRP A 115 7.89 12.27 -3.67
CA TRP A 115 7.44 12.52 -2.30
C TRP A 115 8.30 13.56 -1.59
N VAL A 116 9.63 13.52 -1.77
CA VAL A 116 10.54 14.55 -1.24
C VAL A 116 10.24 15.92 -1.84
N ILE A 117 9.92 15.99 -3.14
CA ILE A 117 9.51 17.25 -3.80
C ILE A 117 8.21 17.78 -3.18
N PHE A 118 7.22 16.92 -2.92
CA PHE A 118 5.99 17.34 -2.24
C PHE A 118 6.27 17.85 -0.83
N CYS A 119 7.08 17.14 -0.03
CA CYS A 119 7.50 17.59 1.29
C CYS A 119 8.19 18.96 1.24
N ALA A 120 9.13 19.15 0.33
CA ALA A 120 9.83 20.41 0.14
C ALA A 120 8.84 21.53 -0.27
N SER A 121 7.92 21.25 -1.20
CA SER A 121 6.92 22.24 -1.63
C SER A 121 6.05 22.71 -0.47
N PHE A 122 5.57 21.79 0.38
CA PHE A 122 4.78 22.13 1.57
C PHE A 122 5.62 22.90 2.60
N TYR A 123 6.87 22.52 2.77
CA TYR A 123 7.77 23.25 3.67
C TYR A 123 8.04 24.68 3.20
N PHE A 124 8.34 24.90 1.93
CA PHE A 124 8.59 26.23 1.40
C PHE A 124 7.35 27.11 1.31
N ALA A 125 6.18 26.52 1.08
CA ALA A 125 4.92 27.27 0.98
C ALA A 125 4.33 27.63 2.37
N PHE A 126 4.46 26.73 3.36
CA PHE A 126 3.73 26.81 4.64
C PHE A 126 4.62 26.59 5.87
N GLY A 127 5.94 26.50 5.69
CA GLY A 127 6.89 26.27 6.78
C GLY A 127 6.82 24.86 7.39
N SER A 128 7.40 24.68 8.55
CA SER A 128 7.44 23.40 9.27
C SER A 128 6.06 22.84 9.61
N LEU A 129 5.08 23.71 9.89
CA LEU A 129 3.70 23.29 10.15
C LEU A 129 3.05 22.68 8.90
N GLY A 130 3.30 23.25 7.71
CA GLY A 130 2.81 22.70 6.45
C GLY A 130 3.40 21.34 6.14
N LEU A 131 4.73 21.18 6.33
CA LEU A 131 5.38 19.88 6.19
C LEU A 131 4.81 18.86 7.19
N MET A 132 4.67 19.23 8.45
CA MET A 132 4.11 18.36 9.48
C MET A 132 2.67 17.95 9.13
N PHE A 133 1.84 18.88 8.68
CA PHE A 133 0.48 18.60 8.25
C PHE A 133 0.47 17.62 7.08
N PHE A 134 1.30 17.84 6.06
CA PHE A 134 1.39 16.97 4.87
C PHE A 134 1.79 15.54 5.24
N VAL A 135 2.81 15.36 6.08
CA VAL A 135 3.29 14.04 6.50
C VAL A 135 2.26 13.33 7.39
N LEU A 136 1.66 14.03 8.35
CA LEU A 136 0.71 13.42 9.29
C LEU A 136 -0.62 13.04 8.61
N GLN A 137 -1.15 13.87 7.68
CA GLN A 137 -2.35 13.50 6.94
C GLN A 137 -2.12 12.22 6.12
N GLY A 138 -0.94 12.09 5.51
CA GLY A 138 -0.57 10.87 4.77
C GLY A 138 -0.45 9.65 5.68
N PHE A 139 0.14 9.81 6.86
CA PHE A 139 0.19 8.75 7.86
C PHE A 139 -1.22 8.27 8.26
N PHE A 140 -2.14 9.19 8.54
CA PHE A 140 -3.53 8.83 8.86
C PHE A 140 -4.26 8.18 7.68
N ALA A 141 -3.98 8.61 6.45
CA ALA A 141 -4.55 7.98 5.26
C ALA A 141 -4.06 6.53 5.10
N ALA A 142 -2.74 6.29 5.21
CA ALA A 142 -2.16 4.96 5.14
C ALA A 142 -2.66 4.07 6.31
N ALA A 143 -2.72 4.60 7.53
CA ALA A 143 -3.25 3.89 8.69
C ALA A 143 -4.71 3.46 8.49
N SER A 144 -5.54 4.31 7.87
CA SER A 144 -6.93 3.98 7.55
C SER A 144 -7.04 2.81 6.55
N LEU A 145 -6.14 2.74 5.56
CA LEU A 145 -6.06 1.60 4.66
C LEU A 145 -5.68 0.31 5.42
N GLU A 146 -4.70 0.38 6.33
CA GLU A 146 -4.31 -0.80 7.09
C GLU A 146 -5.41 -1.30 8.04
N VAL A 147 -6.31 -0.42 8.50
CA VAL A 147 -7.52 -0.85 9.22
C VAL A 147 -8.43 -1.68 8.31
N ILE A 148 -8.58 -1.29 7.05
CA ILE A 148 -9.37 -2.03 6.05
C ILE A 148 -8.71 -3.40 5.80
N ASN A 149 -7.42 -3.43 5.50
CA ASN A 149 -6.65 -4.66 5.30
C ASN A 149 -6.77 -5.62 6.51
N TYR A 150 -6.69 -5.06 7.73
CA TYR A 150 -6.87 -5.82 8.95
C TYR A 150 -8.22 -6.52 9.01
N VAL A 151 -9.31 -5.79 8.76
CA VAL A 151 -10.67 -6.34 8.80
C VAL A 151 -10.86 -7.36 7.68
N GLU A 152 -10.37 -7.04 6.48
CA GLU A 152 -10.58 -7.86 5.28
C GLU A 152 -9.89 -9.23 5.37
N HIS A 153 -8.71 -9.30 5.98
CA HIS A 153 -7.91 -10.54 5.98
C HIS A 153 -7.65 -11.13 7.37
N TYR A 154 -8.33 -10.65 8.42
CA TYR A 154 -8.10 -11.09 9.79
C TYR A 154 -8.32 -12.60 9.98
N GLY A 155 -7.25 -13.29 10.36
CA GLY A 155 -7.30 -14.72 10.72
C GLY A 155 -7.57 -15.67 9.58
N LEU A 156 -7.56 -15.19 8.33
CA LEU A 156 -7.74 -16.03 7.15
C LEU A 156 -6.37 -16.54 6.67
N GLU A 157 -6.27 -17.85 6.42
CA GLU A 157 -5.04 -18.49 6.01
C GLU A 157 -5.28 -19.47 4.86
N ARG A 158 -4.42 -19.41 3.84
CA ARG A 158 -4.38 -20.37 2.73
C ARG A 158 -3.64 -21.62 3.17
N LYS A 159 -4.18 -22.78 2.83
CA LYS A 159 -3.56 -24.08 3.14
C LYS A 159 -2.33 -24.31 2.26
N MET A 160 -1.28 -24.83 2.89
CA MET A 160 -0.12 -25.34 2.17
C MET A 160 -0.44 -26.73 1.61
N LEU A 161 -0.24 -26.92 0.33
CA LEU A 161 -0.44 -28.18 -0.38
C LEU A 161 0.79 -29.09 -0.21
N SER A 162 0.62 -30.38 -0.53
CA SER A 162 1.69 -31.37 -0.43
C SER A 162 2.91 -31.10 -1.32
N ASP A 163 2.75 -30.26 -2.35
CA ASP A 163 3.84 -29.84 -3.24
C ASP A 163 4.57 -28.58 -2.77
N GLY A 164 4.28 -28.09 -1.56
CA GLY A 164 4.90 -26.89 -0.96
C GLY A 164 4.36 -25.57 -1.49
N ARG A 165 3.30 -25.57 -2.29
CA ARG A 165 2.61 -24.36 -2.76
C ARG A 165 1.37 -24.10 -1.91
N TYR A 166 0.97 -22.84 -1.80
CA TYR A 166 -0.32 -22.49 -1.22
C TYR A 166 -1.46 -22.76 -2.20
N GLU A 167 -2.62 -23.14 -1.71
CA GLU A 167 -3.83 -23.23 -2.50
C GLU A 167 -4.14 -21.89 -3.19
N ARG A 168 -4.94 -21.93 -4.27
CA ARG A 168 -5.32 -20.70 -4.97
C ARG A 168 -6.16 -19.79 -4.08
N THR A 169 -5.96 -18.48 -4.21
CA THR A 169 -6.83 -17.49 -3.58
C THR A 169 -8.26 -17.63 -4.06
N THR A 170 -9.21 -17.61 -3.13
CA THR A 170 -10.65 -17.65 -3.38
C THR A 170 -11.33 -16.58 -2.51
N HIS A 171 -12.64 -16.39 -2.71
CA HIS A 171 -13.46 -15.49 -1.88
C HIS A 171 -13.46 -15.85 -0.38
N LEU A 172 -13.00 -17.05 -0.01
CA LEU A 172 -12.87 -17.46 1.40
C LEU A 172 -11.65 -16.86 2.10
N HIS A 173 -10.78 -16.19 1.37
CA HIS A 173 -9.56 -15.57 1.89
C HIS A 173 -9.68 -14.04 2.05
N SER A 174 -10.93 -13.55 1.97
CA SER A 174 -11.28 -12.15 2.26
C SER A 174 -12.65 -12.12 2.95
N TRP A 175 -12.79 -11.35 4.04
CA TRP A 175 -14.07 -11.09 4.67
C TRP A 175 -14.86 -10.14 3.78
N ASN A 176 -15.84 -10.69 3.08
CA ASN A 176 -16.70 -9.92 2.17
C ASN A 176 -17.95 -9.43 2.94
N SER A 177 -18.47 -8.30 2.53
CA SER A 177 -19.72 -7.75 3.03
C SER A 177 -20.68 -7.54 1.86
N ASP A 178 -21.92 -7.99 2.04
CA ASP A 178 -23.01 -7.82 1.05
C ASP A 178 -23.72 -6.46 1.18
N TYR A 179 -23.24 -5.56 2.05
CA TYR A 179 -23.81 -4.23 2.21
C TYR A 179 -23.34 -3.28 1.10
N ALA A 180 -24.28 -2.51 0.54
CA ALA A 180 -24.02 -1.58 -0.56
C ALA A 180 -22.90 -0.57 -0.26
N LEU A 181 -22.74 -0.13 0.98
CA LEU A 181 -21.68 0.80 1.40
C LEU A 181 -20.29 0.18 1.40
N SER A 182 -20.15 -1.11 1.71
CA SER A 182 -18.85 -1.78 1.69
C SER A 182 -18.39 -2.14 0.28
N ASN A 183 -19.32 -2.21 -0.68
CA ASN A 183 -18.99 -2.41 -2.10
C ASN A 183 -18.58 -1.10 -2.81
N LEU A 184 -18.66 0.05 -2.13
CA LEU A 184 -18.23 1.36 -2.63
C LEU A 184 -16.83 1.77 -2.13
N MET A 185 -16.27 1.01 -1.19
CA MET A 185 -14.92 1.22 -0.65
C MET A 185 -13.95 0.22 -1.23
#